data_556ff9d8013a9d860af095855787bed9
#
_entry.id   556ff9d8013a9d860af095855787bed9
#
_cell.length_a   1.000
_cell.length_b   1.000
_cell.length_c   1.000
_cell.angle_alpha   90.00
_cell.angle_beta   90.00
_cell.angle_gamma   90.00
#
_symmetry.space_group_name_H-M   'P 1'
#
loop_
_entity.id
_entity.type
_entity.pdbx_description
1 polymer ?
#
loop_
_entity_poly.entity_id
_entity_poly.type
_entity_poly.pdbx_seq_one_letter_code
_entity_poly.pdbx_strand_id
1 'polypeptide(L)'
;MSVANKIFTNPLWQVVIRTINIFIGVFNLALITRILGQEGFGFYTTIFAFVQMLMIFADLGLYLALLREVSSAKTSQQENKVVNNIFTIRFVASLIMVVLAPIVIQAFPYSQEVKTGVIFFILAFFFQSLISTLTAVFSKKLAMPKVAITDLFNKIIYLGLLYYLFTKSGNLNQVLLTQTIVNFLTFILFYKFLRKYVKLRLAWDFVYWRYVWRYTWPLAVTVVLNLIYFKADTLVLSGFKGPAEVGLYGAPYRVLEVLTTFPHMFMSLILPLFTAAWIAKNFDKLKNVLQHTFDFFSILTIGMIVGTWLISQPLMVMLAGPEFAASGPILNILVVATASIFFGTLFTYLVVALRLQKKMIKFFLIAALVGLIGYFVFIPQFSYWAAAYTTLAIEVLIAIFACFLVKKYWAFKLNFHVMFKSLLAGIVTLAILWSFKDFNIFITAILAVIVYTLVLILTKAISKDLLKQVFKRQN
;
A
#
# COMPACT_ATOMS: atom_id res chain seq x y z
N MET A 1 -15.88 -9.95 28.63
CA MET A 1 -15.37 -8.69 28.07
C MET A 1 -16.51 -7.97 27.38
N SER A 2 -16.80 -6.73 27.75
CA SER A 2 -17.86 -5.92 27.13
C SER A 2 -17.52 -5.63 25.66
N VAL A 3 -18.55 -5.41 24.82
CA VAL A 3 -18.39 -5.04 23.40
C VAL A 3 -17.49 -3.79 23.27
N ALA A 4 -17.63 -2.85 24.19
CA ALA A 4 -16.78 -1.65 24.27
C ALA A 4 -15.29 -2.02 24.43
N ASN A 5 -14.93 -2.91 25.35
CA ASN A 5 -13.53 -3.36 25.50
C ASN A 5 -12.99 -4.05 24.25
N LYS A 6 -13.81 -4.83 23.53
CA LYS A 6 -13.41 -5.42 22.23
C LYS A 6 -13.20 -4.37 21.14
N ILE A 7 -13.95 -3.29 21.14
CA ILE A 7 -13.82 -2.20 20.15
C ILE A 7 -12.57 -1.37 20.43
N PHE A 8 -12.18 -1.15 21.69
CA PHE A 8 -11.01 -0.32 22.05
C PHE A 8 -9.69 -1.10 22.06
N THR A 9 -9.67 -2.36 22.46
CA THR A 9 -8.42 -3.16 22.50
C THR A 9 -8.03 -3.71 21.12
N ASN A 10 -8.98 -4.01 20.26
CA ASN A 10 -8.70 -4.53 18.91
C ASN A 10 -7.88 -3.58 18.01
N PRO A 11 -8.11 -2.27 17.95
CA PRO A 11 -7.31 -1.37 17.12
C PRO A 11 -5.86 -1.23 17.58
N LEU A 12 -5.60 -1.16 18.88
CA LEU A 12 -4.24 -1.03 19.42
C LEU A 12 -3.38 -2.25 19.09
N TRP A 13 -3.89 -3.46 19.29
CA TRP A 13 -3.20 -4.69 18.90
C TRP A 13 -2.97 -4.77 17.40
N GLN A 14 -3.92 -4.31 16.57
CA GLN A 14 -3.74 -4.25 15.13
C GLN A 14 -2.61 -3.31 14.73
N VAL A 15 -2.50 -2.14 15.37
CA VAL A 15 -1.40 -1.19 15.12
C VAL A 15 -0.06 -1.80 15.49
N VAL A 16 0.05 -2.42 16.68
CA VAL A 16 1.30 -3.06 17.14
C VAL A 16 1.71 -4.18 16.17
N ILE A 17 0.79 -5.11 15.86
CA ILE A 17 1.11 -6.22 14.95
C ILE A 17 1.44 -5.71 13.54
N ARG A 18 0.76 -4.68 13.04
CA ARG A 18 1.07 -4.07 11.75
C ARG A 18 2.46 -3.43 11.74
N THR A 19 2.84 -2.75 12.83
CA THR A 19 4.19 -2.18 12.97
C THR A 19 5.25 -3.30 12.94
N ILE A 20 5.05 -4.37 13.70
CA ILE A 20 5.94 -5.54 13.66
C ILE A 20 6.00 -6.14 12.25
N ASN A 21 4.85 -6.26 11.59
CA ASN A 21 4.78 -6.75 10.21
C ASN A 21 5.54 -5.87 9.20
N ILE A 22 5.56 -4.55 9.40
CA ILE A 22 6.35 -3.63 8.58
C ILE A 22 7.85 -3.92 8.76
N PHE A 23 8.33 -4.01 10.00
CA PHE A 23 9.74 -4.30 10.28
C PHE A 23 10.16 -5.66 9.70
N ILE A 24 9.38 -6.73 9.91
CA ILE A 24 9.69 -8.05 9.32
C ILE A 24 9.66 -7.97 7.79
N GLY A 25 8.75 -7.18 7.20
CA GLY A 25 8.69 -6.96 5.76
C GLY A 25 9.95 -6.29 5.20
N VAL A 26 10.55 -5.37 5.95
CA VAL A 26 11.84 -4.73 5.61
C VAL A 26 12.97 -5.76 5.63
N PHE A 27 13.03 -6.62 6.66
CA PHE A 27 14.02 -7.70 6.72
C PHE A 27 13.84 -8.72 5.59
N ASN A 28 12.60 -9.08 5.25
CA ASN A 28 12.33 -9.94 4.10
C ASN A 28 12.83 -9.32 2.79
N LEU A 29 12.57 -8.02 2.57
CA LEU A 29 13.10 -7.30 1.41
C LEU A 29 14.62 -7.35 1.39
N ALA A 30 15.28 -7.08 2.51
CA ALA A 30 16.72 -7.09 2.64
C ALA A 30 17.34 -8.46 2.32
N LEU A 31 16.68 -9.55 2.70
CA LEU A 31 17.15 -10.90 2.34
C LEU A 31 16.92 -11.21 0.87
N ILE A 32 15.74 -10.89 0.32
CA ILE A 32 15.42 -11.14 -1.10
C ILE A 32 16.42 -10.43 -2.00
N THR A 33 16.70 -9.15 -1.74
CA THR A 33 17.65 -8.37 -2.55
C THR A 33 19.08 -8.92 -2.48
N ARG A 34 19.52 -9.37 -1.29
CA ARG A 34 20.85 -9.96 -1.11
C ARG A 34 20.99 -11.35 -1.69
N ILE A 35 19.90 -12.15 -1.69
CA ILE A 35 19.90 -13.48 -2.33
C ILE A 35 19.95 -13.35 -3.84
N LEU A 36 19.20 -12.39 -4.40
CA LEU A 36 18.97 -12.30 -5.84
C LEU A 36 19.92 -11.31 -6.54
N GLY A 37 20.56 -10.40 -5.81
CA GLY A 37 21.27 -9.28 -6.43
C GLY A 37 20.33 -8.34 -7.19
N GLN A 38 20.91 -7.37 -7.88
CA GLN A 38 20.18 -6.33 -8.59
C GLN A 38 19.34 -6.92 -9.75
N GLU A 39 19.93 -7.76 -10.56
CA GLU A 39 19.29 -8.36 -11.74
C GLU A 39 18.20 -9.36 -11.34
N GLY A 40 18.50 -10.30 -10.45
CA GLY A 40 17.53 -11.27 -9.98
C GLY A 40 16.35 -10.64 -9.24
N PHE A 41 16.59 -9.53 -8.51
CA PHE A 41 15.51 -8.75 -7.91
C PHE A 41 14.66 -8.02 -8.95
N GLY A 42 15.24 -7.63 -10.08
CA GLY A 42 14.50 -7.11 -11.23
C GLY A 42 13.56 -8.14 -11.83
N PHE A 43 14.01 -9.37 -12.04
CA PHE A 43 13.14 -10.48 -12.46
C PHE A 43 12.02 -10.71 -11.44
N TYR A 44 12.35 -10.79 -10.14
CA TYR A 44 11.36 -10.92 -9.08
C TYR A 44 10.30 -9.81 -9.11
N THR A 45 10.73 -8.56 -9.29
CA THR A 45 9.84 -7.39 -9.33
C THR A 45 8.91 -7.43 -10.55
N THR A 46 9.44 -7.82 -11.72
CA THR A 46 8.64 -8.01 -12.96
C THR A 46 7.60 -9.11 -12.79
N ILE A 47 8.00 -10.28 -12.28
CA ILE A 47 7.09 -11.41 -12.02
C ILE A 47 5.99 -11.00 -11.05
N PHE A 48 6.36 -10.32 -9.96
CA PHE A 48 5.42 -9.83 -8.96
C PHE A 48 4.39 -8.88 -9.56
N ALA A 49 4.85 -7.86 -10.32
CA ALA A 49 3.97 -6.88 -10.95
C ALA A 49 3.03 -7.52 -11.97
N PHE A 50 3.53 -8.45 -12.81
CA PHE A 50 2.75 -9.16 -13.81
C PHE A 50 1.65 -10.02 -13.18
N VAL A 51 2.01 -10.86 -12.20
CA VAL A 51 1.06 -11.72 -11.51
C VAL A 51 0.03 -10.90 -10.75
N GLN A 52 0.44 -9.82 -10.08
CA GLN A 52 -0.47 -8.92 -9.37
C GLN A 52 -1.46 -8.25 -10.31
N MET A 53 -1.01 -7.81 -11.50
CA MET A 53 -1.88 -7.23 -12.51
C MET A 53 -2.91 -8.21 -13.04
N LEU A 54 -2.54 -9.46 -13.31
CA LEU A 54 -3.49 -10.48 -13.75
C LEU A 54 -4.48 -10.85 -12.66
N MET A 55 -4.03 -10.98 -11.42
CA MET A 55 -4.90 -11.39 -10.30
C MET A 55 -5.96 -10.37 -9.92
N ILE A 56 -5.87 -9.13 -10.42
CA ILE A 56 -6.93 -8.15 -10.23
C ILE A 56 -8.23 -8.58 -10.92
N PHE A 57 -8.12 -9.26 -12.07
CA PHE A 57 -9.28 -9.82 -12.76
C PHE A 57 -9.97 -10.94 -11.98
N ALA A 58 -9.28 -11.53 -11.01
CA ALA A 58 -9.89 -12.44 -10.05
C ALA A 58 -10.52 -11.70 -8.86
N ASP A 59 -10.10 -10.47 -8.55
CA ASP A 59 -10.63 -9.72 -7.39
C ASP A 59 -11.94 -8.99 -7.70
N LEU A 60 -11.94 -8.11 -8.66
CA LEU A 60 -13.10 -7.36 -9.14
C LEU A 60 -14.00 -6.80 -8.02
N GLY A 61 -13.41 -6.44 -6.86
CA GLY A 61 -14.12 -5.90 -5.71
C GLY A 61 -14.88 -6.93 -4.86
N LEU A 62 -14.61 -8.23 -5.02
CA LEU A 62 -15.31 -9.31 -4.30
C LEU A 62 -15.15 -9.22 -2.77
N TYR A 63 -14.02 -8.69 -2.28
CA TYR A 63 -13.87 -8.41 -0.85
C TYR A 63 -14.94 -7.45 -0.32
N LEU A 64 -15.16 -6.33 -1.01
CA LEU A 64 -16.15 -5.32 -0.62
C LEU A 64 -17.58 -5.86 -0.76
N ALA A 65 -17.85 -6.64 -1.81
CA ALA A 65 -19.12 -7.33 -1.98
C ALA A 65 -19.38 -8.29 -0.83
N LEU A 66 -18.40 -9.14 -0.49
CA LEU A 66 -18.52 -10.07 0.62
C LEU A 66 -18.76 -9.35 1.94
N LEU A 67 -17.97 -8.31 2.22
CA LEU A 67 -18.11 -7.53 3.46
C LEU A 67 -19.52 -6.94 3.61
N ARG A 68 -20.08 -6.38 2.54
CA ARG A 68 -21.44 -5.83 2.52
C ARG A 68 -22.49 -6.90 2.75
N GLU A 69 -22.47 -7.95 1.92
CA GLU A 69 -23.50 -9.01 1.94
C GLU A 69 -23.48 -9.79 3.27
N VAL A 70 -22.27 -10.11 3.76
CA VAL A 70 -22.10 -10.78 5.05
C VAL A 70 -22.59 -9.89 6.19
N SER A 71 -22.33 -8.58 6.15
CA SER A 71 -22.79 -7.63 7.18
C SER A 71 -24.32 -7.52 7.21
N SER A 72 -24.99 -7.69 6.07
CA SER A 72 -26.45 -7.65 5.95
C SER A 72 -27.12 -8.97 6.32
N ALA A 73 -26.39 -10.08 6.36
CA ALA A 73 -26.93 -11.40 6.66
C ALA A 73 -27.39 -11.49 8.13
N LYS A 74 -28.67 -11.84 8.35
CA LYS A 74 -29.30 -11.92 9.67
C LYS A 74 -29.16 -13.31 10.32
N THR A 75 -29.04 -14.36 9.51
CA THR A 75 -28.93 -15.75 9.98
C THR A 75 -27.64 -16.39 9.55
N SER A 76 -27.15 -17.37 10.32
CA SER A 76 -25.96 -18.15 9.95
C SER A 76 -26.11 -18.89 8.61
N GLN A 77 -27.33 -19.28 8.25
CA GLN A 77 -27.62 -19.93 6.98
C GLN A 77 -27.41 -18.97 5.80
N GLN A 78 -27.94 -17.74 5.92
CA GLN A 78 -27.72 -16.67 4.92
C GLN A 78 -26.22 -16.32 4.82
N GLU A 79 -25.54 -16.20 5.96
CA GLU A 79 -24.10 -15.93 6.00
C GLU A 79 -23.30 -17.02 5.26
N ASN A 80 -23.59 -18.28 5.53
CA ASN A 80 -22.94 -19.40 4.83
C ASN A 80 -23.25 -19.39 3.32
N LYS A 81 -24.50 -19.11 2.91
CA LYS A 81 -24.86 -19.00 1.49
C LYS A 81 -24.07 -17.92 0.79
N VAL A 82 -24.00 -16.73 1.37
CA VAL A 82 -23.26 -15.58 0.83
C VAL A 82 -21.76 -15.90 0.70
N VAL A 83 -21.15 -16.36 1.81
CA VAL A 83 -19.71 -16.64 1.84
C VAL A 83 -19.35 -17.72 0.82
N ASN A 84 -20.11 -18.80 0.76
CA ASN A 84 -19.83 -19.92 -0.12
C ASN A 84 -19.94 -19.56 -1.60
N ASN A 85 -20.96 -18.76 -1.99
CA ASN A 85 -21.08 -18.30 -3.37
C ASN A 85 -19.95 -17.35 -3.77
N ILE A 86 -19.65 -16.33 -2.96
CA ILE A 86 -18.57 -15.37 -3.27
C ILE A 86 -17.21 -16.05 -3.22
N PHE A 87 -16.98 -16.98 -2.28
CA PHE A 87 -15.80 -17.82 -2.26
C PHE A 87 -15.65 -18.62 -3.55
N THR A 88 -16.75 -19.25 -4.04
CA THR A 88 -16.70 -20.05 -5.27
C THR A 88 -16.40 -19.18 -6.48
N ILE A 89 -17.00 -17.98 -6.60
CA ILE A 89 -16.65 -17.01 -7.66
C ILE A 89 -15.16 -16.70 -7.60
N ARG A 90 -14.63 -16.39 -6.40
CA ARG A 90 -13.21 -16.03 -6.21
C ARG A 90 -12.29 -17.19 -6.53
N PHE A 91 -12.62 -18.39 -6.07
CA PHE A 91 -11.86 -19.61 -6.31
C PHE A 91 -11.76 -19.92 -7.81
N VAL A 92 -12.91 -19.93 -8.52
CA VAL A 92 -12.95 -20.18 -9.96
C VAL A 92 -12.21 -19.08 -10.74
N ALA A 93 -12.45 -17.82 -10.44
CA ALA A 93 -11.76 -16.72 -11.11
C ALA A 93 -10.23 -16.79 -10.87
N SER A 94 -9.79 -17.07 -9.65
CA SER A 94 -8.36 -17.23 -9.34
C SER A 94 -7.76 -18.46 -10.03
N LEU A 95 -8.50 -19.57 -10.10
CA LEU A 95 -8.07 -20.78 -10.81
C LEU A 95 -7.93 -20.54 -12.32
N ILE A 96 -8.86 -19.79 -12.91
CA ILE A 96 -8.74 -19.36 -14.31
C ILE A 96 -7.46 -18.56 -14.52
N MET A 97 -7.13 -17.63 -13.60
CA MET A 97 -5.89 -16.85 -13.70
C MET A 97 -4.64 -17.70 -13.51
N VAL A 98 -4.68 -18.76 -12.68
CA VAL A 98 -3.57 -19.73 -12.56
C VAL A 98 -3.29 -20.42 -13.89
N VAL A 99 -4.32 -20.75 -14.66
CA VAL A 99 -4.17 -21.36 -15.99
C VAL A 99 -3.79 -20.33 -17.07
N LEU A 100 -4.39 -19.13 -17.01
CA LEU A 100 -4.16 -18.11 -18.04
C LEU A 100 -2.79 -17.43 -17.90
N ALA A 101 -2.29 -17.19 -16.69
CA ALA A 101 -1.04 -16.44 -16.50
C ALA A 101 0.16 -17.06 -17.23
N PRO A 102 0.41 -18.38 -17.15
CA PRO A 102 1.47 -19.05 -17.91
C PRO A 102 1.30 -18.97 -19.43
N ILE A 103 0.07 -18.84 -19.93
CA ILE A 103 -0.22 -18.72 -21.35
C ILE A 103 0.02 -17.28 -21.79
N VAL A 104 -0.55 -16.33 -21.08
CA VAL A 104 -0.48 -14.89 -21.42
C VAL A 104 0.95 -14.39 -21.37
N ILE A 105 1.79 -14.84 -20.43
CA ILE A 105 3.19 -14.39 -20.33
C ILE A 105 4.01 -14.79 -21.56
N GLN A 106 3.63 -15.87 -22.28
CA GLN A 106 4.36 -16.27 -23.50
C GLN A 106 4.25 -15.24 -24.62
N ALA A 107 3.17 -14.48 -24.66
CA ALA A 107 2.96 -13.42 -25.65
C ALA A 107 3.85 -12.17 -25.42
N PHE A 108 4.49 -12.08 -24.25
CA PHE A 108 5.36 -10.95 -23.92
C PHE A 108 6.83 -11.27 -24.18
N PRO A 109 7.65 -10.28 -24.58
CA PRO A 109 9.06 -10.48 -24.90
C PRO A 109 9.94 -10.55 -23.64
N TYR A 110 9.48 -11.27 -22.61
CA TYR A 110 10.24 -11.48 -21.39
C TYR A 110 11.18 -12.67 -21.49
N SER A 111 12.23 -12.65 -20.68
CA SER A 111 13.19 -13.75 -20.58
C SER A 111 12.57 -15.03 -20.01
N GLN A 112 13.25 -16.16 -20.22
CA GLN A 112 12.75 -17.45 -19.73
C GLN A 112 12.66 -17.50 -18.20
N GLU A 113 13.52 -16.78 -17.49
CA GLU A 113 13.49 -16.66 -16.03
C GLU A 113 12.17 -16.04 -15.55
N VAL A 114 11.70 -14.97 -16.21
CA VAL A 114 10.41 -14.35 -15.90
C VAL A 114 9.26 -15.28 -16.22
N LYS A 115 9.27 -15.93 -17.40
CA LYS A 115 8.22 -16.86 -17.82
C LYS A 115 8.06 -18.03 -16.86
N THR A 116 9.18 -18.67 -16.51
CA THR A 116 9.21 -19.76 -15.53
C THR A 116 8.81 -19.28 -14.13
N GLY A 117 9.30 -18.12 -13.72
CA GLY A 117 8.98 -17.52 -12.43
C GLY A 117 7.48 -17.25 -12.25
N VAL A 118 6.77 -16.81 -13.29
CA VAL A 118 5.31 -16.60 -13.27
C VAL A 118 4.59 -17.92 -12.94
N ILE A 119 5.03 -19.05 -13.51
CA ILE A 119 4.42 -20.37 -13.26
C ILE A 119 4.54 -20.75 -11.78
N PHE A 120 5.70 -20.54 -11.17
CA PHE A 120 5.89 -20.86 -9.76
C PHE A 120 5.18 -19.88 -8.82
N PHE A 121 5.08 -18.63 -9.20
CA PHE A 121 4.61 -17.58 -8.32
C PHE A 121 3.10 -17.34 -8.35
N ILE A 122 2.42 -17.72 -9.44
CA ILE A 122 0.97 -17.52 -9.59
C ILE A 122 0.17 -18.22 -8.48
N LEU A 123 0.64 -19.37 -8.00
CA LEU A 123 0.02 -20.12 -6.91
C LEU A 123 0.13 -19.37 -5.57
N ALA A 124 1.20 -18.59 -5.35
CA ALA A 124 1.31 -17.75 -4.17
C ALA A 124 0.17 -16.74 -4.12
N PHE A 125 -0.12 -16.09 -5.25
CA PHE A 125 -1.23 -15.14 -5.36
C PHE A 125 -2.60 -15.81 -5.31
N PHE A 126 -2.74 -17.03 -5.81
CA PHE A 126 -3.97 -17.81 -5.68
C PHE A 126 -4.38 -17.93 -4.20
N PHE A 127 -3.49 -18.46 -3.34
CA PHE A 127 -3.78 -18.58 -1.91
C PHE A 127 -4.00 -17.23 -1.24
N GLN A 128 -3.18 -16.23 -1.56
CA GLN A 128 -3.31 -14.89 -1.02
C GLN A 128 -4.65 -14.25 -1.40
N SER A 129 -5.15 -14.50 -2.61
CA SER A 129 -6.42 -13.97 -3.09
C SER A 129 -7.62 -14.53 -2.32
N LEU A 130 -7.59 -15.82 -2.00
CA LEU A 130 -8.63 -16.46 -1.19
C LEU A 130 -8.64 -15.90 0.25
N ILE A 131 -7.46 -15.74 0.86
CA ILE A 131 -7.32 -15.13 2.19
C ILE A 131 -7.90 -13.72 2.20
N SER A 132 -7.52 -12.87 1.23
CA SER A 132 -7.94 -11.47 1.17
C SER A 132 -9.46 -11.32 1.11
N THR A 133 -10.13 -12.10 0.27
CA THR A 133 -11.59 -12.08 0.15
C THR A 133 -12.28 -12.54 1.44
N LEU A 134 -11.85 -13.66 1.99
CA LEU A 134 -12.44 -14.25 3.20
C LEU A 134 -12.18 -13.43 4.48
N THR A 135 -11.23 -12.49 4.46
CA THR A 135 -10.97 -11.55 5.56
C THR A 135 -12.22 -10.74 5.93
N ALA A 136 -13.15 -10.53 4.99
CA ALA A 136 -14.43 -9.87 5.24
C ALA A 136 -15.27 -10.55 6.34
N VAL A 137 -15.19 -11.88 6.47
CA VAL A 137 -15.88 -12.63 7.53
C VAL A 137 -15.33 -12.23 8.91
N PHE A 138 -14.01 -12.12 9.04
CA PHE A 138 -13.37 -11.71 10.30
C PHE A 138 -13.68 -10.24 10.65
N SER A 139 -13.80 -9.38 9.63
CA SER A 139 -14.23 -7.99 9.82
C SER A 139 -15.62 -7.92 10.44
N LYS A 140 -16.61 -8.66 9.91
CA LYS A 140 -17.97 -8.74 10.48
C LYS A 140 -17.96 -9.26 11.92
N LYS A 141 -17.14 -10.28 12.21
CA LYS A 141 -17.08 -10.93 13.54
C LYS A 141 -16.21 -10.17 14.55
N LEU A 142 -15.67 -8.97 14.18
CA LEU A 142 -14.71 -8.22 14.99
C LEU A 142 -13.50 -9.06 15.43
N ALA A 143 -13.06 -9.98 14.58
CA ALA A 143 -12.01 -10.95 14.85
C ALA A 143 -10.72 -10.68 14.05
N MET A 144 -10.50 -9.42 13.65
CA MET A 144 -9.31 -8.98 12.89
C MET A 144 -7.96 -9.33 13.53
N PRO A 145 -7.82 -9.43 14.87
CA PRO A 145 -6.58 -9.94 15.47
C PRO A 145 -6.14 -11.31 14.95
N LYS A 146 -7.08 -12.20 14.59
CA LYS A 146 -6.76 -13.51 14.01
C LYS A 146 -6.13 -13.38 12.61
N VAL A 147 -6.61 -12.43 11.81
CA VAL A 147 -6.02 -12.09 10.50
C VAL A 147 -4.60 -11.55 10.72
N ALA A 148 -4.44 -10.63 11.65
CA ALA A 148 -3.12 -10.05 11.96
C ALA A 148 -2.11 -11.11 12.44
N ILE A 149 -2.54 -12.09 13.25
CA ILE A 149 -1.70 -13.24 13.65
C ILE A 149 -1.34 -14.10 12.43
N THR A 150 -2.28 -14.31 11.51
CA THR A 150 -2.03 -15.07 10.28
C THR A 150 -1.02 -14.36 9.38
N ASP A 151 -1.12 -13.04 9.26
CA ASP A 151 -0.15 -12.23 8.51
C ASP A 151 1.24 -12.24 9.18
N LEU A 152 1.29 -12.20 10.51
CA LEU A 152 2.54 -12.30 11.26
C LEU A 152 3.19 -13.67 11.07
N PHE A 153 2.40 -14.77 11.16
CA PHE A 153 2.86 -16.12 10.88
C PHE A 153 3.46 -16.22 9.46
N ASN A 154 2.77 -15.68 8.45
CA ASN A 154 3.28 -15.65 7.08
C ASN A 154 4.67 -15.02 7.02
N LYS A 155 4.82 -13.83 7.57
CA LYS A 155 6.07 -13.06 7.47
C LYS A 155 7.22 -13.68 8.24
N ILE A 156 6.96 -14.26 9.43
CA ILE A 156 7.99 -14.92 10.23
C ILE A 156 8.48 -16.21 9.54
N ILE A 157 7.56 -17.06 9.04
CA ILE A 157 7.95 -18.27 8.34
C ILE A 157 8.70 -17.93 7.06
N TYR A 158 8.22 -16.91 6.32
CA TYR A 158 8.91 -16.45 5.13
C TYR A 158 10.32 -15.94 5.44
N LEU A 159 10.48 -15.15 6.51
CA LEU A 159 11.78 -14.66 6.97
C LEU A 159 12.74 -15.83 7.30
N GLY A 160 12.27 -16.84 8.03
CA GLY A 160 13.07 -17.99 8.40
C GLY A 160 13.55 -18.79 7.17
N LEU A 161 12.65 -19.01 6.21
CA LEU A 161 12.98 -19.71 4.98
C LEU A 161 13.90 -18.89 4.05
N LEU A 162 13.68 -17.57 3.96
CA LEU A 162 14.59 -16.67 3.25
C LEU A 162 15.98 -16.65 3.87
N TYR A 163 16.08 -16.65 5.21
CA TYR A 163 17.37 -16.73 5.89
C TYR A 163 18.09 -18.06 5.58
N TYR A 164 17.34 -19.17 5.56
CA TYR A 164 17.90 -20.45 5.13
C TYR A 164 18.41 -20.40 3.69
N LEU A 165 17.63 -19.84 2.75
CA LEU A 165 18.06 -19.68 1.36
C LEU A 165 19.29 -18.75 1.23
N PHE A 166 19.34 -17.69 2.03
CA PHE A 166 20.51 -16.80 2.07
C PHE A 166 21.80 -17.55 2.43
N THR A 167 21.74 -18.43 3.44
CA THR A 167 22.91 -19.25 3.85
C THR A 167 23.31 -20.32 2.84
N LYS A 168 22.39 -20.68 1.92
CA LYS A 168 22.60 -21.73 0.90
C LYS A 168 22.78 -21.16 -0.51
N SER A 169 22.97 -19.84 -0.67
CA SER A 169 23.06 -19.17 -1.97
C SER A 169 21.89 -19.53 -2.89
N GLY A 170 20.67 -19.32 -2.36
CA GLY A 170 19.42 -19.61 -3.06
C GLY A 170 19.27 -18.81 -4.35
N ASN A 171 18.37 -19.28 -5.22
CA ASN A 171 18.07 -18.65 -6.51
C ASN A 171 16.63 -18.11 -6.59
N LEU A 172 16.31 -17.42 -7.69
CA LEU A 172 14.99 -16.80 -7.94
C LEU A 172 13.84 -17.80 -7.78
N ASN A 173 13.93 -18.97 -8.41
CA ASN A 173 12.86 -19.97 -8.36
C ASN A 173 12.60 -20.49 -6.94
N GLN A 174 13.66 -20.64 -6.15
CA GLN A 174 13.53 -21.05 -4.74
C GLN A 174 12.86 -19.96 -3.89
N VAL A 175 13.19 -18.68 -4.12
CA VAL A 175 12.52 -17.55 -3.42
C VAL A 175 11.04 -17.53 -3.77
N LEU A 176 10.67 -17.69 -5.04
CA LEU A 176 9.29 -17.72 -5.52
C LEU A 176 8.50 -18.92 -4.96
N LEU A 177 9.11 -20.11 -4.98
CA LEU A 177 8.53 -21.34 -4.41
C LEU A 177 8.33 -21.20 -2.90
N THR A 178 9.30 -20.64 -2.20
CA THR A 178 9.20 -20.36 -0.75
C THR A 178 7.98 -19.49 -0.44
N GLN A 179 7.75 -18.43 -1.21
CA GLN A 179 6.56 -17.57 -1.04
C GLN A 179 5.27 -18.37 -1.28
N THR A 180 5.26 -19.26 -2.27
CA THR A 180 4.11 -20.12 -2.58
C THR A 180 3.81 -21.07 -1.43
N ILE A 181 4.83 -21.75 -0.89
CA ILE A 181 4.69 -22.67 0.25
C ILE A 181 4.18 -21.92 1.48
N VAL A 182 4.75 -20.76 1.77
CA VAL A 182 4.34 -19.94 2.93
C VAL A 182 2.90 -19.47 2.80
N ASN A 183 2.48 -19.00 1.61
CA ASN A 183 1.10 -18.60 1.39
C ASN A 183 0.12 -19.77 1.50
N PHE A 184 0.49 -20.96 1.07
CA PHE A 184 -0.28 -22.18 1.27
C PHE A 184 -0.43 -22.52 2.77
N LEU A 185 0.66 -22.55 3.53
CA LEU A 185 0.63 -22.78 4.98
C LEU A 185 -0.20 -21.72 5.70
N THR A 186 -0.07 -20.47 5.26
CA THR A 186 -0.88 -19.33 5.78
C THR A 186 -2.36 -19.56 5.51
N PHE A 187 -2.73 -20.01 4.31
CA PHE A 187 -4.11 -20.34 3.98
C PHE A 187 -4.66 -21.46 4.89
N ILE A 188 -3.87 -22.50 5.17
CA ILE A 188 -4.28 -23.57 6.11
C ILE A 188 -4.56 -23.01 7.51
N LEU A 189 -3.66 -22.17 8.03
CA LEU A 189 -3.85 -21.52 9.34
C LEU A 189 -5.07 -20.61 9.35
N PHE A 190 -5.24 -19.81 8.30
CA PHE A 190 -6.39 -18.94 8.12
C PHE A 190 -7.69 -19.72 8.07
N TYR A 191 -7.73 -20.82 7.33
CA TYR A 191 -8.87 -21.72 7.25
C TYR A 191 -9.22 -22.35 8.60
N LYS A 192 -8.22 -22.74 9.41
CA LYS A 192 -8.45 -23.22 10.79
C LYS A 192 -9.21 -22.21 11.65
N PHE A 193 -8.90 -20.92 11.50
CA PHE A 193 -9.62 -19.87 12.21
C PHE A 193 -11.01 -19.61 11.61
N LEU A 194 -11.12 -19.65 10.28
CA LEU A 194 -12.35 -19.34 9.55
C LEU A 194 -13.45 -20.39 9.80
N ARG A 195 -13.12 -21.67 9.86
CA ARG A 195 -14.08 -22.79 10.05
C ARG A 195 -14.90 -22.68 11.35
N LYS A 196 -14.45 -21.85 12.31
CA LYS A 196 -15.22 -21.57 13.54
C LYS A 196 -16.42 -20.67 13.28
N TYR A 197 -16.45 -19.96 12.17
CA TYR A 197 -17.49 -18.99 11.81
C TYR A 197 -18.34 -19.44 10.64
N VAL A 198 -17.71 -20.07 9.63
CA VAL A 198 -18.37 -20.46 8.38
C VAL A 198 -17.84 -21.82 7.94
N LYS A 199 -18.75 -22.65 7.41
CA LYS A 199 -18.41 -23.91 6.75
C LYS A 199 -18.24 -23.65 5.27
N LEU A 200 -16.97 -23.60 4.79
CA LEU A 200 -16.69 -23.40 3.37
C LEU A 200 -17.13 -24.62 2.55
N ARG A 201 -17.89 -24.35 1.51
CA ARG A 201 -18.31 -25.30 0.47
C ARG A 201 -18.38 -24.57 -0.87
N LEU A 202 -18.13 -25.27 -1.95
CA LEU A 202 -18.41 -24.71 -3.28
C LEU A 202 -19.93 -24.63 -3.47
N ALA A 203 -20.41 -23.46 -3.92
CA ALA A 203 -21.82 -23.18 -4.14
C ALA A 203 -22.00 -22.57 -5.53
N TRP A 204 -22.87 -23.17 -6.34
CA TRP A 204 -23.06 -22.82 -7.76
C TRP A 204 -24.45 -22.21 -7.97
N ASP A 205 -24.70 -21.06 -7.33
CA ASP A 205 -25.93 -20.26 -7.51
C ASP A 205 -25.68 -19.17 -8.55
N PHE A 206 -25.87 -19.50 -9.83
CA PHE A 206 -25.61 -18.58 -10.97
C PHE A 206 -26.52 -17.35 -10.93
N VAL A 207 -27.72 -17.45 -10.34
CA VAL A 207 -28.62 -16.30 -10.17
C VAL A 207 -28.00 -15.32 -9.17
N TYR A 208 -27.48 -15.83 -8.07
CA TYR A 208 -26.76 -15.03 -7.08
C TYR A 208 -25.45 -14.47 -7.65
N TRP A 209 -24.70 -15.23 -8.46
CA TRP A 209 -23.50 -14.76 -9.12
C TRP A 209 -23.77 -13.57 -10.04
N ARG A 210 -24.86 -13.62 -10.83
CA ARG A 210 -25.27 -12.52 -11.70
C ARG A 210 -25.65 -11.27 -10.90
N TYR A 211 -26.29 -11.44 -9.74
CA TYR A 211 -26.59 -10.35 -8.81
C TYR A 211 -25.31 -9.72 -8.29
N VAL A 212 -24.36 -10.51 -7.77
CA VAL A 212 -23.05 -10.04 -7.28
C VAL A 212 -22.31 -9.29 -8.38
N TRP A 213 -22.26 -9.84 -9.59
CA TRP A 213 -21.58 -9.22 -10.74
C TRP A 213 -22.16 -7.84 -11.08
N ARG A 214 -23.46 -7.71 -11.17
CA ARG A 214 -24.12 -6.42 -11.45
C ARG A 214 -23.80 -5.33 -10.44
N TYR A 215 -23.53 -5.74 -9.22
CA TYR A 215 -23.19 -4.82 -8.13
C TYR A 215 -21.69 -4.51 -8.06
N THR A 216 -20.84 -5.48 -8.34
CA THR A 216 -19.37 -5.33 -8.17
C THR A 216 -18.69 -4.71 -9.36
N TRP A 217 -19.21 -4.83 -10.58
CA TRP A 217 -18.53 -4.35 -11.78
C TRP A 217 -18.15 -2.85 -11.74
N PRO A 218 -18.92 -1.90 -11.15
CA PRO A 218 -18.47 -0.52 -11.06
C PRO A 218 -17.31 -0.33 -10.08
N LEU A 219 -17.29 -1.16 -9.02
CA LEU A 219 -16.17 -1.19 -8.09
C LEU A 219 -14.93 -1.80 -8.75
N ALA A 220 -15.12 -2.86 -9.55
CA ALA A 220 -14.06 -3.50 -10.31
C ALA A 220 -13.32 -2.51 -11.22
N VAL A 221 -14.05 -1.67 -11.96
CA VAL A 221 -13.44 -0.63 -12.82
C VAL A 221 -12.52 0.29 -12.00
N THR A 222 -12.96 0.73 -10.82
CA THR A 222 -12.14 1.59 -9.97
C THR A 222 -10.88 0.87 -9.47
N VAL A 223 -11.01 -0.41 -9.09
CA VAL A 223 -9.88 -1.22 -8.63
C VAL A 223 -8.89 -1.48 -9.77
N VAL A 224 -9.37 -1.78 -10.97
CA VAL A 224 -8.55 -1.98 -12.18
C VAL A 224 -7.80 -0.70 -12.54
N LEU A 225 -8.47 0.44 -12.61
CA LEU A 225 -7.83 1.73 -12.90
C LEU A 225 -6.75 2.08 -11.88
N ASN A 226 -7.03 1.83 -10.60
CA ASN A 226 -6.06 2.05 -9.54
C ASN A 226 -4.80 1.19 -9.70
N LEU A 227 -4.96 -0.10 -10.01
CA LEU A 227 -3.81 -0.97 -10.20
C LEU A 227 -3.02 -0.65 -11.47
N ILE A 228 -3.70 -0.29 -12.56
CA ILE A 228 -3.02 0.09 -13.80
C ILE A 228 -2.03 1.22 -13.52
N TYR A 229 -2.45 2.27 -12.85
CA TYR A 229 -1.52 3.36 -12.59
C TYR A 229 -0.44 3.03 -11.55
N PHE A 230 -0.71 2.11 -10.60
CA PHE A 230 0.27 1.70 -9.57
C PHE A 230 1.29 0.64 -10.02
N LYS A 231 1.04 -0.08 -11.11
CA LYS A 231 1.90 -1.18 -11.55
C LYS A 231 2.34 -1.11 -13.00
N ALA A 232 1.73 -0.21 -13.79
CA ALA A 232 2.12 -0.01 -15.18
C ALA A 232 3.55 0.50 -15.31
N ASP A 233 4.02 1.32 -14.38
CA ASP A 233 5.40 1.79 -14.31
C ASP A 233 6.43 0.65 -14.38
N THR A 234 6.28 -0.32 -13.50
CA THR A 234 7.14 -1.49 -13.42
C THR A 234 7.04 -2.39 -14.64
N LEU A 235 5.82 -2.63 -15.16
CA LEU A 235 5.61 -3.47 -16.32
C LEU A 235 6.12 -2.82 -17.62
N VAL A 236 5.88 -1.52 -17.79
CA VAL A 236 6.41 -0.78 -18.93
C VAL A 236 7.94 -0.72 -18.83
N LEU A 237 8.50 -0.45 -17.64
CA LEU A 237 9.94 -0.45 -17.44
C LEU A 237 10.55 -1.81 -17.78
N SER A 238 9.95 -2.91 -17.33
CA SER A 238 10.45 -4.26 -17.61
C SER A 238 10.28 -4.69 -19.08
N GLY A 239 9.37 -4.04 -19.81
CA GLY A 239 9.19 -4.27 -21.25
C GLY A 239 10.22 -3.56 -22.12
N PHE A 240 10.79 -2.45 -21.66
CA PHE A 240 11.73 -1.63 -22.45
C PHE A 240 13.17 -1.69 -21.94
N LYS A 241 13.39 -2.07 -20.67
CA LYS A 241 14.69 -2.00 -20.01
C LYS A 241 15.09 -3.34 -19.39
N GLY A 242 16.38 -3.49 -19.14
CA GLY A 242 16.93 -4.71 -18.55
C GLY A 242 16.51 -4.93 -17.07
N PRO A 243 16.60 -6.17 -16.57
CA PRO A 243 16.18 -6.52 -15.23
C PRO A 243 16.94 -5.75 -14.15
N ALA A 244 18.20 -5.42 -14.35
CA ALA A 244 18.98 -4.62 -13.42
C ALA A 244 18.35 -3.24 -13.16
N GLU A 245 17.88 -2.55 -14.21
CA GLU A 245 17.19 -1.26 -14.10
C GLU A 245 15.84 -1.39 -13.38
N VAL A 246 15.11 -2.47 -13.65
CA VAL A 246 13.86 -2.80 -12.94
C VAL A 246 14.14 -3.07 -11.46
N GLY A 247 15.25 -3.73 -11.14
CA GLY A 247 15.68 -3.97 -9.76
C GLY A 247 15.99 -2.68 -9.01
N LEU A 248 16.75 -1.76 -9.66
CA LEU A 248 17.07 -0.45 -9.09
C LEU A 248 15.83 0.40 -8.79
N TYR A 249 14.79 0.29 -9.61
CA TYR A 249 13.51 0.96 -9.39
C TYR A 249 12.65 0.24 -8.34
N GLY A 250 12.61 -1.08 -8.41
CA GLY A 250 11.74 -1.91 -7.58
C GLY A 250 12.04 -1.83 -6.08
N ALA A 251 13.33 -1.73 -5.71
CA ALA A 251 13.72 -1.68 -4.30
C ALA A 251 13.21 -0.40 -3.59
N PRO A 252 13.45 0.82 -4.07
CA PRO A 252 12.88 2.04 -3.48
C PRO A 252 11.35 2.10 -3.61
N TYR A 253 10.77 1.50 -4.66
CA TYR A 253 9.32 1.42 -4.80
C TYR A 253 8.66 0.59 -3.67
N ARG A 254 9.33 -0.47 -3.18
CA ARG A 254 8.86 -1.21 -1.99
C ARG A 254 8.85 -0.34 -0.73
N VAL A 255 9.81 0.57 -0.59
CA VAL A 255 9.80 1.54 0.52
C VAL A 255 8.59 2.47 0.41
N LEU A 256 8.29 2.98 -0.80
CA LEU A 256 7.09 3.77 -1.08
C LEU A 256 5.82 3.00 -0.69
N GLU A 257 5.66 1.74 -1.13
CA GLU A 257 4.48 0.91 -0.80
C GLU A 257 4.26 0.77 0.72
N VAL A 258 5.34 0.64 1.48
CA VAL A 258 5.27 0.57 2.95
C VAL A 258 4.82 1.91 3.54
N LEU A 259 5.42 3.00 3.10
CA LEU A 259 5.13 4.35 3.61
C LEU A 259 3.69 4.79 3.30
N THR A 260 3.15 4.41 2.14
CA THR A 260 1.76 4.74 1.74
C THR A 260 0.70 4.02 2.58
N THR A 261 1.06 2.98 3.29
CA THR A 261 0.14 2.31 4.23
C THR A 261 -0.30 3.24 5.36
N PHE A 262 0.59 4.13 5.82
CA PHE A 262 0.31 5.03 6.94
C PHE A 262 -0.84 6.02 6.67
N PRO A 263 -0.85 6.83 5.59
CA PRO A 263 -1.94 7.77 5.34
C PRO A 263 -3.29 7.06 5.20
N HIS A 264 -3.36 5.89 4.58
CA HIS A 264 -4.60 5.12 4.47
C HIS A 264 -5.11 4.65 5.84
N MET A 265 -4.22 4.16 6.70
CA MET A 265 -4.58 3.79 8.08
C MET A 265 -5.08 4.99 8.88
N PHE A 266 -4.35 6.11 8.84
CA PHE A 266 -4.70 7.32 9.56
C PHE A 266 -6.05 7.87 9.08
N MET A 267 -6.24 7.99 7.77
CA MET A 267 -7.48 8.51 7.20
C MET A 267 -8.69 7.60 7.44
N SER A 268 -8.50 6.30 7.63
CA SER A 268 -9.58 5.40 8.03
C SER A 268 -10.17 5.74 9.40
N LEU A 269 -9.37 6.33 10.30
CA LEU A 269 -9.80 6.82 11.62
C LEU A 269 -10.45 8.22 11.52
N ILE A 270 -10.04 9.03 10.55
CA ILE A 270 -10.56 10.41 10.34
C ILE A 270 -11.87 10.41 9.54
N LEU A 271 -12.09 9.43 8.65
CA LEU A 271 -13.28 9.37 7.80
C LEU A 271 -14.61 9.47 8.56
N PRO A 272 -14.83 8.79 9.70
CA PRO A 272 -16.07 8.95 10.47
C PRO A 272 -16.28 10.38 10.95
N LEU A 273 -15.21 11.10 11.33
CA LEU A 273 -15.28 12.50 11.79
C LEU A 273 -15.70 13.42 10.64
N PHE A 274 -15.11 13.25 9.44
CA PHE A 274 -15.52 13.97 8.25
C PHE A 274 -16.98 13.71 7.90
N THR A 275 -17.39 12.43 7.88
CA THR A 275 -18.75 12.04 7.53
C THR A 275 -19.78 12.59 8.51
N ALA A 276 -19.53 12.49 9.82
CA ALA A 276 -20.40 13.03 10.85
C ALA A 276 -20.54 14.55 10.77
N ALA A 277 -19.43 15.28 10.59
CA ALA A 277 -19.45 16.74 10.45
C ALA A 277 -20.20 17.17 9.18
N TRP A 278 -20.02 16.45 8.06
CA TRP A 278 -20.74 16.70 6.81
C TRP A 278 -22.23 16.50 6.92
N ILE A 279 -22.67 15.36 7.50
CA ILE A 279 -24.10 15.04 7.69
C ILE A 279 -24.77 16.05 8.64
N ALA A 280 -24.08 16.44 9.71
CA ALA A 280 -24.56 17.43 10.67
C ALA A 280 -24.52 18.87 10.12
N LYS A 281 -24.01 19.08 8.87
CA LYS A 281 -23.77 20.41 8.27
C LYS A 281 -22.92 21.33 9.15
N ASN A 282 -22.07 20.73 10.01
CA ASN A 282 -21.13 21.48 10.86
C ASN A 282 -19.82 21.73 10.08
N PHE A 283 -19.85 22.77 9.25
CA PHE A 283 -18.73 23.09 8.34
C PHE A 283 -17.50 23.62 9.09
N ASP A 284 -17.67 24.24 10.26
CA ASP A 284 -16.55 24.67 11.09
C ASP A 284 -15.78 23.49 11.66
N LYS A 285 -16.48 22.49 12.17
CA LYS A 285 -15.86 21.22 12.62
C LYS A 285 -15.18 20.51 11.47
N LEU A 286 -15.83 20.46 10.30
CA LEU A 286 -15.27 19.82 9.10
C LEU A 286 -13.97 20.51 8.67
N LYS A 287 -13.97 21.87 8.65
CA LYS A 287 -12.79 22.69 8.32
C LYS A 287 -11.67 22.50 9.34
N ASN A 288 -11.98 22.46 10.64
CA ASN A 288 -10.99 22.25 11.69
C ASN A 288 -10.34 20.87 11.58
N VAL A 289 -11.11 19.79 11.38
CA VAL A 289 -10.57 18.44 11.18
C VAL A 289 -9.69 18.39 9.92
N LEU A 290 -10.13 19.01 8.81
CA LEU A 290 -9.35 19.09 7.59
C LEU A 290 -8.03 19.83 7.81
N GLN A 291 -8.06 21.02 8.47
CA GLN A 291 -6.87 21.81 8.72
C GLN A 291 -5.87 21.07 9.62
N HIS A 292 -6.31 20.50 10.73
CA HIS A 292 -5.42 19.75 11.63
C HIS A 292 -4.79 18.52 10.94
N THR A 293 -5.55 17.84 10.10
CA THR A 293 -5.01 16.70 9.32
C THR A 293 -4.01 17.16 8.27
N PHE A 294 -4.29 18.27 7.59
CA PHE A 294 -3.39 18.88 6.63
C PHE A 294 -2.07 19.34 7.28
N ASP A 295 -2.17 20.01 8.44
CA ASP A 295 -1.01 20.46 9.21
C ASP A 295 -0.15 19.28 9.68
N PHE A 296 -0.78 18.22 10.21
CA PHE A 296 -0.09 17.01 10.63
C PHE A 296 0.62 16.32 9.47
N PHE A 297 -0.05 16.17 8.31
CA PHE A 297 0.58 15.60 7.12
C PHE A 297 1.71 16.48 6.59
N SER A 298 1.58 17.81 6.67
CA SER A 298 2.64 18.73 6.27
C SER A 298 3.91 18.54 7.11
N ILE A 299 3.77 18.48 8.44
CA ILE A 299 4.90 18.22 9.34
C ILE A 299 5.55 16.87 9.04
N LEU A 300 4.74 15.83 8.92
CA LEU A 300 5.23 14.46 8.76
C LEU A 300 5.91 14.25 7.40
N THR A 301 5.28 14.71 6.31
CA THR A 301 5.80 14.47 4.96
C THR A 301 7.06 15.28 4.66
N ILE A 302 7.14 16.52 5.13
CA ILE A 302 8.35 17.34 4.96
C ILE A 302 9.51 16.73 5.76
N GLY A 303 9.27 16.33 7.02
CA GLY A 303 10.28 15.61 7.81
C GLY A 303 10.73 14.31 7.14
N MET A 304 9.80 13.56 6.56
CA MET A 304 10.09 12.34 5.81
C MET A 304 10.95 12.60 4.56
N ILE A 305 10.63 13.65 3.77
CA ILE A 305 11.43 14.05 2.60
C ILE A 305 12.85 14.41 3.03
N VAL A 306 12.98 15.29 4.02
CA VAL A 306 14.28 15.77 4.53
C VAL A 306 15.11 14.63 5.08
N GLY A 307 14.52 13.80 5.94
CA GLY A 307 15.18 12.63 6.50
C GLY A 307 15.66 11.67 5.41
N THR A 308 14.80 11.37 4.43
CA THR A 308 15.17 10.49 3.32
C THR A 308 16.29 11.09 2.47
N TRP A 309 16.22 12.37 2.11
CA TRP A 309 17.24 13.01 1.26
C TRP A 309 18.64 13.00 1.89
N LEU A 310 18.72 13.04 3.22
CA LEU A 310 19.99 12.96 3.95
C LEU A 310 20.60 11.56 3.95
N ILE A 311 19.75 10.51 3.93
CA ILE A 311 20.22 9.14 4.15
C ILE A 311 19.83 8.17 3.02
N SER A 312 19.28 8.63 1.89
CA SER A 312 18.69 7.76 0.85
C SER A 312 19.66 6.70 0.32
N GLN A 313 20.87 7.09 -0.03
CA GLN A 313 21.88 6.17 -0.55
C GLN A 313 22.32 5.14 0.50
N PRO A 314 22.82 5.55 1.70
CA PRO A 314 23.17 4.58 2.73
C PRO A 314 21.97 3.75 3.20
N LEU A 315 20.75 4.30 3.16
CA LEU A 315 19.53 3.55 3.46
C LEU A 315 19.30 2.43 2.45
N MET A 316 19.41 2.70 1.15
CA MET A 316 19.25 1.68 0.11
C MET A 316 20.34 0.61 0.18
N VAL A 317 21.59 1.00 0.45
CA VAL A 317 22.69 0.07 0.68
C VAL A 317 22.42 -0.83 1.90
N MET A 318 21.95 -0.24 2.99
CA MET A 318 21.59 -0.99 4.20
C MET A 318 20.43 -1.95 3.96
N LEU A 319 19.38 -1.50 3.26
CA LEU A 319 18.16 -2.30 3.01
C LEU A 319 18.37 -3.36 1.94
N ALA A 320 18.99 -3.00 0.81
CA ALA A 320 19.01 -3.85 -0.38
C ALA A 320 20.39 -4.39 -0.74
N GLY A 321 21.46 -3.80 -0.21
CA GLY A 321 22.84 -4.17 -0.50
C GLY A 321 23.59 -3.11 -1.31
N PRO A 322 24.94 -3.21 -1.41
CA PRO A 322 25.79 -2.20 -2.05
C PRO A 322 25.42 -1.93 -3.52
N GLU A 323 24.97 -2.95 -4.25
CA GLU A 323 24.56 -2.86 -5.66
C GLU A 323 23.39 -1.90 -5.88
N PHE A 324 22.61 -1.62 -4.83
CA PHE A 324 21.44 -0.73 -4.87
C PHE A 324 21.77 0.72 -4.46
N ALA A 325 23.03 1.12 -4.39
CA ALA A 325 23.40 2.50 -4.06
C ALA A 325 22.77 3.51 -5.04
N ALA A 326 22.68 3.17 -6.34
CA ALA A 326 22.03 3.99 -7.36
C ALA A 326 20.51 4.14 -7.18
N SER A 327 19.87 3.33 -6.31
CA SER A 327 18.46 3.46 -5.94
C SER A 327 18.20 4.62 -4.97
N GLY A 328 19.23 5.17 -4.31
CA GLY A 328 19.10 6.29 -3.37
C GLY A 328 18.46 7.53 -4.02
N PRO A 329 19.01 8.07 -5.11
CA PRO A 329 18.41 9.20 -5.83
C PRO A 329 16.99 8.92 -6.34
N ILE A 330 16.67 7.68 -6.73
CA ILE A 330 15.32 7.27 -7.12
C ILE A 330 14.37 7.38 -5.90
N LEU A 331 14.82 6.92 -4.74
CA LEU A 331 14.05 7.02 -3.48
C LEU A 331 13.75 8.48 -3.14
N ASN A 332 14.65 9.42 -3.44
CA ASN A 332 14.43 10.86 -3.22
C ASN A 332 13.24 11.39 -4.03
N ILE A 333 13.01 10.90 -5.24
CA ILE A 333 11.84 11.27 -6.04
C ILE A 333 10.59 10.57 -5.50
N LEU A 334 10.69 9.28 -5.22
CA LEU A 334 9.56 8.47 -4.76
C LEU A 334 9.06 8.91 -3.37
N VAL A 335 9.91 9.46 -2.49
CA VAL A 335 9.44 10.01 -1.21
C VAL A 335 8.62 11.28 -1.41
N VAL A 336 8.91 12.10 -2.42
CA VAL A 336 8.07 13.26 -2.78
C VAL A 336 6.75 12.79 -3.38
N ALA A 337 6.76 11.73 -4.21
CA ALA A 337 5.53 11.08 -4.66
C ALA A 337 4.71 10.54 -3.47
N THR A 338 5.37 9.91 -2.49
CA THR A 338 4.72 9.48 -1.25
C THR A 338 4.07 10.64 -0.49
N ALA A 339 4.75 11.77 -0.37
CA ALA A 339 4.17 12.97 0.26
C ALA A 339 2.91 13.44 -0.50
N SER A 340 2.93 13.39 -1.83
CA SER A 340 1.75 13.69 -2.66
C SER A 340 0.60 12.71 -2.40
N ILE A 341 0.90 11.42 -2.19
CA ILE A 341 -0.08 10.39 -1.80
C ILE A 341 -0.73 10.71 -0.45
N PHE A 342 0.01 11.26 0.53
CA PHE A 342 -0.58 11.68 1.81
C PHE A 342 -1.69 12.72 1.59
N PHE A 343 -1.40 13.77 0.83
CA PHE A 343 -2.40 14.80 0.52
C PHE A 343 -3.50 14.28 -0.41
N GLY A 344 -3.15 13.47 -1.41
CA GLY A 344 -4.12 12.80 -2.28
C GLY A 344 -5.10 11.95 -1.46
N THR A 345 -4.59 11.18 -0.50
CA THR A 345 -5.40 10.36 0.42
C THR A 345 -6.31 11.24 1.28
N LEU A 346 -5.81 12.34 1.85
CA LEU A 346 -6.62 13.30 2.61
C LEU A 346 -7.87 13.74 1.82
N PHE A 347 -7.67 14.22 0.59
CA PHE A 347 -8.77 14.74 -0.22
C PHE A 347 -9.65 13.62 -0.80
N THR A 348 -9.10 12.45 -1.15
CA THR A 348 -9.92 11.32 -1.63
C THR A 348 -10.82 10.75 -0.54
N TYR A 349 -10.38 10.71 0.71
CA TYR A 349 -11.24 10.34 1.84
C TYR A 349 -12.33 11.39 2.09
N LEU A 350 -12.02 12.67 1.88
CA LEU A 350 -13.02 13.73 1.95
C LEU A 350 -14.03 13.62 0.78
N VAL A 351 -13.60 13.26 -0.43
CA VAL A 351 -14.48 12.89 -1.57
C VAL A 351 -15.45 11.76 -1.16
N VAL A 352 -14.96 10.78 -0.39
CA VAL A 352 -15.82 9.69 0.12
C VAL A 352 -16.84 10.22 1.14
N ALA A 353 -16.41 11.04 2.09
CA ALA A 353 -17.28 11.62 3.11
C ALA A 353 -18.40 12.48 2.49
N LEU A 354 -18.09 13.19 1.40
CA LEU A 354 -19.04 14.04 0.65
C LEU A 354 -19.86 13.23 -0.39
N ARG A 355 -19.70 11.91 -0.49
CA ARG A 355 -20.37 11.02 -1.46
C ARG A 355 -20.11 11.38 -2.94
N LEU A 356 -18.92 11.87 -3.25
CA LEU A 356 -18.53 12.32 -4.60
C LEU A 356 -17.74 11.26 -5.40
N GLN A 357 -17.64 10.00 -4.93
CA GLN A 357 -16.81 8.95 -5.52
C GLN A 357 -17.06 8.76 -7.02
N LYS A 358 -18.35 8.72 -7.44
CA LYS A 358 -18.70 8.58 -8.86
C LYS A 358 -18.11 9.69 -9.74
N LYS A 359 -18.01 10.91 -9.19
CA LYS A 359 -17.45 12.04 -9.91
C LYS A 359 -15.92 12.00 -9.95
N MET A 360 -15.28 11.31 -9.00
CA MET A 360 -13.83 11.13 -8.97
C MET A 360 -13.33 10.13 -10.03
N ILE A 361 -14.16 9.18 -10.47
CA ILE A 361 -13.76 8.14 -11.45
C ILE A 361 -13.17 8.75 -12.71
N LYS A 362 -13.76 9.81 -13.26
CA LYS A 362 -13.24 10.48 -14.46
C LYS A 362 -11.83 11.05 -14.26
N PHE A 363 -11.52 11.55 -13.07
CA PHE A 363 -10.20 12.10 -12.74
C PHE A 363 -9.16 11.00 -12.57
N PHE A 364 -9.55 9.86 -11.97
CA PHE A 364 -8.68 8.68 -11.96
C PHE A 364 -8.41 8.14 -13.37
N LEU A 365 -9.41 8.16 -14.25
CA LEU A 365 -9.22 7.76 -15.65
C LEU A 365 -8.24 8.70 -16.36
N ILE A 366 -8.38 10.02 -16.21
CA ILE A 366 -7.44 10.99 -16.77
C ILE A 366 -6.03 10.77 -16.23
N ALA A 367 -5.88 10.59 -14.91
CA ALA A 367 -4.59 10.33 -14.29
C ALA A 367 -3.96 9.03 -14.80
N ALA A 368 -4.74 7.96 -14.96
CA ALA A 368 -4.27 6.69 -15.52
C ALA A 368 -3.82 6.83 -16.97
N LEU A 369 -4.57 7.57 -17.80
CA LEU A 369 -4.20 7.83 -19.21
C LEU A 369 -2.93 8.67 -19.31
N VAL A 370 -2.83 9.76 -18.55
CA VAL A 370 -1.62 10.60 -18.47
C VAL A 370 -0.43 9.77 -18.03
N GLY A 371 -0.62 8.90 -17.03
CA GLY A 371 0.42 8.00 -16.53
C GLY A 371 0.88 7.01 -17.59
N LEU A 372 -0.05 6.32 -18.25
CA LEU A 372 0.29 5.37 -19.31
C LEU A 372 1.04 6.05 -20.44
N ILE A 373 0.55 7.20 -20.92
CA ILE A 373 1.24 7.97 -21.97
C ILE A 373 2.65 8.35 -21.47
N GLY A 374 2.78 8.87 -20.27
CA GLY A 374 4.07 9.23 -19.67
C GLY A 374 5.04 8.04 -19.59
N TYR A 375 4.57 6.88 -19.12
CA TYR A 375 5.39 5.68 -19.06
C TYR A 375 5.84 5.20 -20.45
N PHE A 376 4.94 5.09 -21.42
CA PHE A 376 5.29 4.61 -22.76
C PHE A 376 6.17 5.58 -23.54
N VAL A 377 6.02 6.89 -23.34
CA VAL A 377 6.81 7.91 -24.05
C VAL A 377 8.18 8.12 -23.41
N PHE A 378 8.25 8.21 -22.08
CA PHE A 378 9.48 8.63 -21.42
C PHE A 378 10.36 7.48 -20.90
N ILE A 379 9.81 6.32 -20.53
CA ILE A 379 10.61 5.19 -20.04
C ILE A 379 11.62 4.68 -21.09
N PRO A 380 11.28 4.57 -22.40
CA PRO A 380 12.26 4.16 -23.40
C PRO A 380 13.51 5.06 -23.46
N GLN A 381 13.35 6.35 -23.14
CA GLN A 381 14.43 7.35 -23.23
C GLN A 381 15.18 7.49 -21.89
N PHE A 382 14.43 7.58 -20.78
CA PHE A 382 14.96 7.96 -19.47
C PHE A 382 14.89 6.85 -18.40
N SER A 383 14.48 5.62 -18.81
CA SER A 383 14.46 4.44 -17.94
C SER A 383 13.68 4.66 -16.63
N TYR A 384 14.24 4.17 -15.49
CA TYR A 384 13.63 4.27 -14.17
C TYR A 384 13.45 5.71 -13.65
N TRP A 385 14.22 6.68 -14.17
CA TRP A 385 13.99 8.09 -13.86
C TRP A 385 12.63 8.56 -14.37
N ALA A 386 12.29 8.18 -15.59
CA ALA A 386 10.98 8.49 -16.16
C ALA A 386 9.85 7.81 -15.37
N ALA A 387 10.05 6.56 -14.94
CA ALA A 387 9.09 5.87 -14.11
C ALA A 387 8.85 6.64 -12.80
N ALA A 388 9.90 7.05 -12.09
CA ALA A 388 9.80 7.78 -10.83
C ALA A 388 9.15 9.17 -10.98
N TYR A 389 9.56 9.95 -11.97
CA TYR A 389 8.98 11.28 -12.20
C TYR A 389 7.53 11.22 -12.70
N THR A 390 7.18 10.25 -13.55
CA THR A 390 5.80 10.07 -13.99
C THR A 390 4.92 9.64 -12.83
N THR A 391 5.38 8.74 -11.95
CA THR A 391 4.68 8.38 -10.71
C THR A 391 4.44 9.62 -9.84
N LEU A 392 5.46 10.45 -9.62
CA LEU A 392 5.31 11.71 -8.88
C LEU A 392 4.25 12.61 -9.53
N ALA A 393 4.32 12.80 -10.85
CA ALA A 393 3.38 13.66 -11.58
C ALA A 393 1.93 13.17 -11.45
N ILE A 394 1.69 11.85 -11.54
CA ILE A 394 0.37 11.25 -11.38
C ILE A 394 -0.17 11.48 -9.97
N GLU A 395 0.64 11.26 -8.93
CA GLU A 395 0.20 11.41 -7.55
C GLU A 395 -0.12 12.87 -7.21
N VAL A 396 0.67 13.81 -7.70
CA VAL A 396 0.38 15.25 -7.61
C VAL A 396 -0.94 15.56 -8.34
N LEU A 397 -1.15 15.02 -9.54
CA LEU A 397 -2.36 15.24 -10.33
C LEU A 397 -3.61 14.72 -9.62
N ILE A 398 -3.53 13.52 -9.01
CA ILE A 398 -4.63 12.94 -8.23
C ILE A 398 -4.94 13.81 -7.01
N ALA A 399 -3.92 14.29 -6.29
CA ALA A 399 -4.11 15.17 -5.14
C ALA A 399 -4.80 16.50 -5.55
N ILE A 400 -4.37 17.10 -6.67
CA ILE A 400 -4.97 18.31 -7.23
C ILE A 400 -6.43 18.06 -7.64
N PHE A 401 -6.71 16.98 -8.36
CA PHE A 401 -8.06 16.65 -8.81
C PHE A 401 -9.02 16.37 -7.63
N ALA A 402 -8.56 15.65 -6.62
CA ALA A 402 -9.37 15.38 -5.43
C ALA A 402 -9.64 16.67 -4.66
N CYS A 403 -8.64 17.54 -4.47
CA CYS A 403 -8.79 18.84 -3.84
C CYS A 403 -9.76 19.74 -4.63
N PHE A 404 -9.58 19.83 -5.95
CA PHE A 404 -10.46 20.58 -6.85
C PHE A 404 -11.92 20.11 -6.76
N LEU A 405 -12.12 18.79 -6.80
CA LEU A 405 -13.46 18.22 -6.71
C LEU A 405 -14.13 18.58 -5.39
N VAL A 406 -13.42 18.44 -4.26
CA VAL A 406 -13.94 18.81 -2.95
C VAL A 406 -14.27 20.31 -2.91
N LYS A 407 -13.34 21.18 -3.36
CA LYS A 407 -13.51 22.64 -3.35
C LYS A 407 -14.71 23.10 -4.19
N LYS A 408 -15.04 22.38 -5.26
CA LYS A 408 -16.22 22.66 -6.10
C LYS A 408 -17.54 22.45 -5.35
N TYR A 409 -17.61 21.50 -4.40
CA TYR A 409 -18.85 21.15 -3.67
C TYR A 409 -18.90 21.69 -2.25
N TRP A 410 -17.77 22.05 -1.72
CA TRP A 410 -17.63 22.67 -0.42
C TRP A 410 -16.48 23.70 -0.46
N ALA A 411 -16.85 24.98 -0.38
CA ALA A 411 -15.87 26.07 -0.35
C ALA A 411 -15.13 26.07 0.99
N PHE A 412 -13.82 25.86 0.95
CA PHE A 412 -12.94 25.92 2.10
C PHE A 412 -11.66 26.68 1.78
N LYS A 413 -11.03 27.24 2.79
CA LYS A 413 -9.72 27.85 2.71
C LYS A 413 -8.78 27.10 3.65
N LEU A 414 -7.67 26.60 3.12
CA LEU A 414 -6.58 26.03 3.90
C LEU A 414 -5.64 27.13 4.36
N ASN A 415 -5.17 27.01 5.58
CA ASN A 415 -4.07 27.81 6.09
C ASN A 415 -2.76 27.04 5.89
N PHE A 416 -1.84 27.59 5.12
CA PHE A 416 -0.55 26.96 4.79
C PHE A 416 0.57 27.35 5.78
N HIS A 417 0.24 28.06 6.86
CA HIS A 417 1.24 28.60 7.79
C HIS A 417 2.12 27.49 8.41
N VAL A 418 1.52 26.37 8.85
CA VAL A 418 2.26 25.24 9.41
C VAL A 418 3.11 24.57 8.31
N MET A 419 2.60 24.42 7.10
CA MET A 419 3.35 23.87 5.98
C MET A 419 4.59 24.71 5.65
N PHE A 420 4.47 26.05 5.58
CA PHE A 420 5.62 26.92 5.33
C PHE A 420 6.65 26.87 6.46
N LYS A 421 6.21 26.82 7.72
CA LYS A 421 7.12 26.63 8.86
C LYS A 421 7.83 25.26 8.81
N SER A 422 7.11 24.22 8.40
CA SER A 422 7.70 22.88 8.23
C SER A 422 8.71 22.87 7.08
N LEU A 423 8.44 23.56 5.96
CA LEU A 423 9.39 23.76 4.87
C LEU A 423 10.65 24.49 5.33
N LEU A 424 10.49 25.57 6.09
CA LEU A 424 11.62 26.29 6.68
C LEU A 424 12.44 25.37 7.59
N ALA A 425 11.77 24.61 8.47
CA ALA A 425 12.44 23.64 9.32
C ALA A 425 13.18 22.57 8.51
N GLY A 426 12.60 22.12 7.41
CA GLY A 426 13.23 21.18 6.49
C GLY A 426 14.47 21.74 5.83
N ILE A 427 14.39 22.96 5.29
CA ILE A 427 15.55 23.64 4.67
C ILE A 427 16.68 23.85 5.67
N VAL A 428 16.38 24.31 6.88
CA VAL A 428 17.37 24.50 7.95
C VAL A 428 18.02 23.17 8.32
N THR A 429 17.23 22.10 8.45
CA THR A 429 17.75 20.75 8.77
C THR A 429 18.68 20.25 7.67
N LEU A 430 18.30 20.39 6.39
CA LEU A 430 19.16 20.05 5.26
C LEU A 430 20.43 20.87 5.25
N ALA A 431 20.36 22.18 5.44
CA ALA A 431 21.53 23.05 5.44
C ALA A 431 22.52 22.69 6.55
N ILE A 432 22.05 22.38 7.75
CA ILE A 432 22.91 21.99 8.89
C ILE A 432 23.53 20.61 8.66
N LEU A 433 22.73 19.63 8.20
CA LEU A 433 23.15 18.23 8.17
C LEU A 433 23.69 17.76 6.82
N TRP A 434 23.64 18.60 5.78
CA TRP A 434 24.17 18.23 4.46
C TRP A 434 25.66 17.85 4.49
N SER A 435 26.44 18.53 5.31
CA SER A 435 27.86 18.21 5.51
C SER A 435 28.08 16.93 6.31
N PHE A 436 27.04 16.39 6.95
CA PHE A 436 27.10 15.16 7.75
C PHE A 436 26.43 13.96 7.05
N LYS A 437 26.01 14.08 5.79
CA LYS A 437 25.33 13.02 5.04
C LYS A 437 26.14 11.72 4.90
N ASP A 438 27.47 11.82 4.94
CA ASP A 438 28.40 10.69 4.78
C ASP A 438 28.78 10.05 6.14
N PHE A 439 28.22 10.57 7.25
CA PHE A 439 28.38 9.97 8.57
C PHE A 439 27.51 8.71 8.74
N ASN A 440 27.59 8.10 9.92
CA ASN A 440 26.78 6.94 10.26
C ASN A 440 25.27 7.26 10.08
N ILE A 441 24.59 6.41 9.30
CA ILE A 441 23.17 6.57 8.93
C ILE A 441 22.24 6.78 10.14
N PHE A 442 22.49 6.06 11.24
CA PHE A 442 21.65 6.16 12.46
C PHE A 442 21.86 7.51 13.17
N ILE A 443 23.12 7.98 13.24
CA ILE A 443 23.44 9.28 13.84
C ILE A 443 22.80 10.39 12.99
N THR A 444 22.97 10.36 11.68
CA THR A 444 22.38 11.36 10.76
C THR A 444 20.86 11.36 10.84
N ALA A 445 20.22 10.19 10.90
CA ALA A 445 18.75 10.08 11.02
C ALA A 445 18.27 10.65 12.38
N ILE A 446 18.93 10.33 13.48
CA ILE A 446 18.58 10.86 14.81
C ILE A 446 18.76 12.38 14.85
N LEU A 447 19.88 12.88 14.37
CA LEU A 447 20.15 14.32 14.29
C LEU A 447 19.11 15.04 13.41
N ALA A 448 18.74 14.45 12.27
CA ALA A 448 17.70 15.02 11.42
C ALA A 448 16.35 15.16 12.14
N VAL A 449 15.93 14.15 12.90
CA VAL A 449 14.72 14.22 13.71
C VAL A 449 14.84 15.28 14.79
N ILE A 450 15.97 15.35 15.50
CA ILE A 450 16.18 16.34 16.58
C ILE A 450 16.16 17.75 16.02
N VAL A 451 16.99 18.04 15.00
CA VAL A 451 17.10 19.40 14.42
C VAL A 451 15.77 19.83 13.83
N TYR A 452 15.10 18.96 13.04
CA TYR A 452 13.80 19.25 12.46
C TYR A 452 12.76 19.59 13.54
N THR A 453 12.68 18.77 14.58
CA THR A 453 11.73 18.97 15.69
C THR A 453 12.04 20.25 16.48
N LEU A 454 13.31 20.55 16.73
CA LEU A 454 13.71 21.80 17.40
C LEU A 454 13.29 23.03 16.62
N VAL A 455 13.52 23.04 15.30
CA VAL A 455 13.12 24.18 14.46
C VAL A 455 11.59 24.31 14.40
N LEU A 456 10.83 23.20 14.35
CA LEU A 456 9.36 23.23 14.44
C LEU A 456 8.87 23.82 15.77
N ILE A 457 9.53 23.52 16.88
CA ILE A 457 9.19 24.09 18.19
C ILE A 457 9.53 25.58 18.24
N LEU A 458 10.72 25.98 17.77
CA LEU A 458 11.16 27.39 17.73
C LEU A 458 10.27 28.26 16.84
N THR A 459 9.84 27.74 15.70
CA THR A 459 8.92 28.43 14.78
C THR A 459 7.46 28.38 15.25
N LYS A 460 7.17 27.69 16.37
CA LYS A 460 5.80 27.48 16.88
C LYS A 460 4.90 26.83 15.80
N ALA A 461 5.44 25.92 15.00
CA ALA A 461 4.65 25.11 14.07
C ALA A 461 3.83 24.08 14.84
N ILE A 462 4.41 23.53 15.93
CA ILE A 462 3.71 22.67 16.89
C ILE A 462 3.24 23.55 18.03
N SER A 463 1.92 23.67 18.24
CA SER A 463 1.38 24.46 19.34
C SER A 463 1.72 23.82 20.68
N LYS A 464 2.02 24.68 21.70
CA LYS A 464 2.30 24.20 23.07
C LYS A 464 1.13 23.40 23.67
N ASP A 465 -0.09 23.65 23.21
CA ASP A 465 -1.29 22.96 23.66
C ASP A 465 -1.38 21.53 23.12
N LEU A 466 -0.93 21.28 21.90
CA LEU A 466 -0.77 19.93 21.35
C LEU A 466 0.27 19.12 22.13
N LEU A 467 1.41 19.72 22.45
CA LEU A 467 2.44 19.08 23.28
C LEU A 467 1.89 18.76 24.68
N LYS A 468 1.19 19.69 25.31
CA LYS A 468 0.57 19.48 26.63
C LYS A 468 -0.50 18.38 26.61
N GLN A 469 -1.29 18.25 25.56
CA GLN A 469 -2.29 17.19 25.42
C GLN A 469 -1.68 15.81 25.22
N VAL A 470 -0.56 15.70 24.51
CA VAL A 470 0.17 14.43 24.33
C VAL A 470 0.81 13.99 25.66
N PHE A 471 1.38 14.92 26.43
CA PHE A 471 2.03 14.60 27.71
C PHE A 471 1.06 14.51 28.90
N LYS A 472 -0.13 15.14 28.86
CA LYS A 472 -1.14 15.08 29.95
C LYS A 472 -2.00 13.82 29.95
N ARG A 473 -1.93 12.98 28.92
CA ARG A 473 -2.71 11.72 28.83
C ARG A 473 -2.00 10.51 29.45
N GLN A 474 -0.88 10.73 30.15
CA GLN A 474 -0.15 9.66 30.88
C GLN A 474 -0.33 9.72 32.41
N ASN A 475 -1.26 10.57 32.92
CA ASN A 475 -1.62 10.57 34.33
C ASN A 475 -3.10 10.26 34.53
#